data_d4e60b1db307ef7239c3fec91444c587
#
_entry.id   d4e60b1db307ef7239c3fec91444c587
#
_cell.length_a   1.000
_cell.length_b   1.000
_cell.length_c   1.000
_cell.angle_alpha   90.00
_cell.angle_beta   90.00
_cell.angle_gamma   90.00
#
_symmetry.space_group_name_H-M   'P 1'
#
loop_
_entity.id
_entity.type
_entity.pdbx_description
1 polymer ?
#
loop_
_entity_poly.entity_id
_entity_poly.type
_entity_poly.pdbx_seq_one_letter_code
_entity_poly.pdbx_strand_id
1 'polypeptide(L)'
;MDQDPEGVSVESALADVLACPACGSPFEPAWSQELLCRDNSHRFPVADGILHLAVESSSADWKVAEPAQTSEAYARQYQALEEAGRYNAMYERRASKRATTRKEFRLIRRHIRAQPPCETILDLPCGGGRLSGAIAEAAPEALILEADIGLGQVQYAREHGLPGRRQMFMTASGFHIPVRDQGVDAVVCCRLFHHLPTVAEQQRLLSELIRVARRFVIMTFFDYYSVKNTLRRIRAPFNHKPPKITMKPDWLRETAAGLGAELVSMPHLFYLFSGHRYALLRKSG
;
A
#
# COMPACT_ATOMS: atom_id res chain seq x y z
N MET A 1 -23.21 -10.03 -7.78
CA MET A 1 -22.88 -11.20 -6.94
C MET A 1 -22.14 -12.18 -7.86
N ASP A 2 -20.83 -11.97 -7.98
CA ASP A 2 -19.99 -12.87 -8.78
C ASP A 2 -19.56 -14.03 -7.89
N GLN A 3 -20.12 -15.21 -8.16
CA GLN A 3 -19.66 -16.46 -7.57
C GLN A 3 -18.48 -16.96 -8.40
N ASP A 4 -17.37 -17.28 -7.73
CA ASP A 4 -16.29 -18.05 -8.32
C ASP A 4 -16.79 -19.45 -8.77
N PRO A 5 -16.15 -20.06 -9.78
CA PRO A 5 -16.51 -21.42 -10.24
C PRO A 5 -16.40 -22.50 -9.17
N GLU A 6 -15.81 -22.22 -8.02
CA GLU A 6 -15.69 -23.15 -6.86
C GLU A 6 -16.69 -22.85 -5.73
N GLY A 7 -17.64 -21.90 -5.90
CA GLY A 7 -18.74 -21.65 -4.96
C GLY A 7 -18.39 -20.96 -3.65
N VAL A 8 -17.14 -20.51 -3.46
CA VAL A 8 -16.73 -19.70 -2.31
C VAL A 8 -17.02 -18.23 -2.61
N SER A 9 -17.92 -17.60 -1.83
CA SER A 9 -18.16 -16.16 -2.02
C SER A 9 -16.89 -15.38 -1.67
N VAL A 10 -16.63 -14.29 -2.41
CA VAL A 10 -15.49 -13.38 -2.13
C VAL A 10 -15.55 -12.89 -0.67
N GLU A 11 -16.74 -12.75 -0.11
CA GLU A 11 -16.99 -12.38 1.28
C GLU A 11 -16.46 -13.42 2.26
N SER A 12 -16.68 -14.72 1.99
CA SER A 12 -16.18 -15.80 2.85
C SER A 12 -14.63 -15.86 2.84
N ALA A 13 -14.02 -15.70 1.67
CA ALA A 13 -12.55 -15.66 1.55
C ALA A 13 -11.95 -14.45 2.29
N LEU A 14 -12.67 -13.33 2.36
CA LEU A 14 -12.23 -12.12 3.03
C LEU A 14 -12.40 -12.17 4.55
N ALA A 15 -13.38 -12.89 5.06
CA ALA A 15 -13.57 -13.06 6.50
C ALA A 15 -12.34 -13.65 7.19
N ASP A 16 -11.59 -14.48 6.45
CA ASP A 16 -10.33 -15.07 6.93
C ASP A 16 -9.09 -14.19 6.72
N VAL A 17 -9.20 -13.12 5.97
CA VAL A 17 -8.10 -12.20 5.65
C VAL A 17 -8.17 -10.93 6.49
N LEU A 18 -9.36 -10.37 6.63
CA LEU A 18 -9.58 -9.10 7.29
C LEU A 18 -9.54 -9.21 8.82
N ALA A 19 -9.12 -8.12 9.46
CA ALA A 19 -9.19 -7.92 10.90
C ALA A 19 -9.63 -6.50 11.22
N CYS A 20 -10.32 -6.35 12.33
CA CYS A 20 -10.78 -5.06 12.81
C CYS A 20 -9.59 -4.11 13.05
N PRO A 21 -9.52 -2.94 12.40
CA PRO A 21 -8.38 -2.03 12.57
C PRO A 21 -8.32 -1.39 13.95
N ALA A 22 -9.39 -1.48 14.74
CA ALA A 22 -9.44 -0.93 16.09
C ALA A 22 -8.97 -1.90 17.17
N CYS A 23 -9.19 -3.22 17.01
CA CYS A 23 -8.87 -4.22 18.05
C CYS A 23 -8.20 -5.51 17.54
N GLY A 24 -8.05 -5.68 16.23
CA GLY A 24 -7.44 -6.88 15.64
C GLY A 24 -8.34 -8.10 15.53
N SER A 25 -9.56 -8.06 16.11
CA SER A 25 -10.49 -9.19 16.10
C SER A 25 -11.04 -9.47 14.70
N PRO A 26 -11.45 -10.72 14.40
CA PRO A 26 -12.11 -11.07 13.16
C PRO A 26 -13.44 -10.31 12.98
N PHE A 27 -13.88 -10.19 11.73
CA PHE A 27 -15.23 -9.74 11.41
C PHE A 27 -16.22 -10.90 11.39
N GLU A 28 -17.51 -10.59 11.57
CA GLU A 28 -18.59 -11.54 11.30
C GLU A 28 -18.57 -11.96 9.82
N PRO A 29 -18.87 -13.23 9.49
CA PRO A 29 -18.69 -13.76 8.15
C PRO A 29 -19.70 -13.21 7.11
N ALA A 30 -20.81 -12.65 7.57
CA ALA A 30 -21.83 -12.08 6.70
C ALA A 30 -21.90 -10.57 6.89
N TRP A 31 -21.67 -9.83 5.84
CA TRP A 31 -21.86 -8.39 5.82
C TRP A 31 -22.65 -7.95 4.58
N SER A 32 -23.46 -6.90 4.74
CA SER A 32 -24.21 -6.29 3.64
C SER A 32 -23.89 -4.80 3.53
N GLN A 33 -24.30 -4.03 4.53
CA GLN A 33 -24.05 -2.59 4.61
C GLN A 33 -23.02 -2.21 5.67
N GLU A 34 -22.69 -3.13 6.57
CA GLU A 34 -21.72 -2.94 7.65
C GLU A 34 -20.92 -4.21 7.90
N LEU A 35 -19.62 -4.06 8.20
CA LEU A 35 -18.80 -5.10 8.83
C LEU A 35 -18.90 -4.96 10.34
N LEU A 36 -19.18 -6.06 11.02
CA LEU A 36 -19.25 -6.13 12.47
C LEU A 36 -18.03 -6.87 13.01
N CYS A 37 -17.34 -6.25 13.96
CA CYS A 37 -16.29 -6.90 14.72
C CYS A 37 -16.89 -7.86 15.75
N ARG A 38 -16.42 -9.12 15.80
CA ARG A 38 -16.98 -10.16 16.68
C ARG A 38 -16.88 -9.82 18.17
N ASP A 39 -15.73 -9.25 18.60
CA ASP A 39 -15.44 -9.17 20.03
C ASP A 39 -15.84 -7.83 20.67
N ASN A 40 -15.84 -6.73 19.90
CA ASN A 40 -15.99 -5.38 20.46
C ASN A 40 -17.13 -4.56 19.83
N SER A 41 -17.97 -5.18 19.02
CA SER A 41 -19.11 -4.50 18.37
C SER A 41 -18.74 -3.25 17.56
N HIS A 42 -17.47 -3.14 17.12
CA HIS A 42 -17.07 -2.10 16.19
C HIS A 42 -17.78 -2.31 14.85
N ARG A 43 -18.28 -1.22 14.27
CA ARG A 43 -19.04 -1.23 13.03
C ARG A 43 -18.33 -0.39 11.99
N PHE A 44 -18.22 -0.91 10.79
CA PHE A 44 -17.58 -0.22 9.68
C PHE A 44 -18.51 -0.24 8.48
N PRO A 45 -18.84 0.91 7.90
CA PRO A 45 -19.73 0.99 6.74
C PRO A 45 -19.18 0.24 5.53
N VAL A 46 -20.08 -0.38 4.79
CA VAL A 46 -19.84 -0.88 3.44
C VAL A 46 -20.74 -0.09 2.50
N ALA A 47 -20.17 0.78 1.72
CA ALA A 47 -20.91 1.65 0.81
C ALA A 47 -20.30 1.62 -0.58
N ASP A 48 -21.14 1.56 -1.61
CA ASP A 48 -20.71 1.52 -3.00
C ASP A 48 -19.64 0.44 -3.29
N GLY A 49 -19.72 -0.72 -2.63
CA GLY A 49 -18.74 -1.80 -2.76
C GLY A 49 -17.34 -1.46 -2.24
N ILE A 50 -17.23 -0.47 -1.35
CA ILE A 50 -16.01 -0.06 -0.64
C ILE A 50 -16.19 -0.36 0.85
N LEU A 51 -15.19 -1.03 1.44
CA LEU A 51 -15.11 -1.23 2.88
C LEU A 51 -14.46 0.00 3.54
N HIS A 52 -15.16 0.69 4.42
CA HIS A 52 -14.66 1.90 5.09
C HIS A 52 -13.92 1.52 6.38
N LEU A 53 -12.66 1.07 6.26
CA LEU A 53 -11.86 0.54 7.36
C LEU A 53 -10.75 1.49 7.86
N ALA A 54 -10.67 2.71 7.33
CA ALA A 54 -9.75 3.72 7.85
C ALA A 54 -10.26 4.20 9.22
N VAL A 55 -9.51 3.92 10.28
CA VAL A 55 -9.78 4.47 11.62
C VAL A 55 -8.99 5.77 11.79
N GLU A 56 -9.67 6.84 12.17
CA GLU A 56 -9.03 8.01 12.74
C GLU A 56 -8.63 7.67 14.18
N SER A 57 -7.44 8.07 14.60
CA SER A 57 -6.88 7.78 15.93
C SER A 57 -7.54 8.61 17.04
N SER A 58 -8.86 8.52 17.17
CA SER A 58 -9.63 9.25 18.19
C SER A 58 -10.18 8.39 19.33
N SER A 59 -9.81 7.13 19.48
CA SER A 59 -10.14 6.36 20.66
C SER A 59 -9.15 6.64 21.80
N ALA A 60 -9.68 6.88 22.98
CA ALA A 60 -9.08 7.52 24.14
C ALA A 60 -7.78 6.92 24.72
N ASP A 61 -7.29 5.80 24.23
CA ASP A 61 -6.07 5.13 24.71
C ASP A 61 -4.90 5.11 23.69
N TRP A 62 -5.14 5.57 22.47
CA TRP A 62 -4.11 5.68 21.46
C TRP A 62 -3.69 7.16 21.30
N LYS A 63 -2.92 7.67 22.25
CA LYS A 63 -2.13 8.88 21.99
C LYS A 63 -1.07 8.55 20.95
N VAL A 64 -1.50 8.52 19.70
CA VAL A 64 -0.59 8.69 18.57
C VAL A 64 0.00 10.07 18.78
N ALA A 65 1.33 10.15 18.83
CA ALA A 65 2.02 11.43 18.64
C ALA A 65 1.34 12.10 17.45
N GLU A 66 0.91 13.35 17.60
CA GLU A 66 0.18 14.10 16.55
C GLU A 66 0.80 13.79 15.20
N PRO A 67 0.02 13.30 14.21
CA PRO A 67 0.58 12.98 12.91
C PRO A 67 1.24 14.27 12.43
N ALA A 68 2.51 14.18 12.05
CA ALA A 68 3.22 15.34 11.54
C ALA A 68 2.33 15.96 10.46
N GLN A 69 2.09 17.27 10.52
CA GLN A 69 1.13 18.06 9.71
C GLN A 69 1.14 17.73 8.21
N THR A 70 2.22 17.08 7.73
CA THR A 70 2.41 16.65 6.35
C THR A 70 1.64 15.37 5.97
N SER A 71 1.45 14.41 6.87
CA SER A 71 0.73 13.16 6.53
C SER A 71 -0.77 13.35 6.51
N GLU A 72 -1.34 14.16 7.41
CA GLU A 72 -2.76 14.52 7.39
C GLU A 72 -3.12 15.42 6.22
N ALA A 73 -2.28 16.43 5.90
CA ALA A 73 -2.48 17.28 4.75
C ALA A 73 -2.46 16.50 3.44
N TYR A 74 -1.58 15.48 3.35
CA TYR A 74 -1.52 14.58 2.22
C TYR A 74 -2.79 13.70 2.14
N ALA A 75 -3.22 13.10 3.26
CA ALA A 75 -4.45 12.31 3.30
C ALA A 75 -5.69 13.14 2.91
N ARG A 76 -5.80 14.37 3.40
CA ARG A 76 -6.91 15.27 3.04
C ARG A 76 -6.94 15.67 1.56
N GLN A 77 -5.78 15.80 0.92
CA GLN A 77 -5.67 16.18 -0.49
C GLN A 77 -6.32 15.18 -1.44
N TYR A 78 -6.43 13.90 -1.07
CA TYR A 78 -6.94 12.83 -1.95
C TYR A 78 -8.31 12.29 -1.55
N GLN A 79 -9.07 13.05 -0.76
CA GLN A 79 -10.44 12.66 -0.37
C GLN A 79 -11.46 12.86 -1.51
N ALA A 80 -11.20 13.80 -2.43
CA ALA A 80 -12.12 14.06 -3.53
C ALA A 80 -11.78 13.25 -4.78
N LEU A 81 -12.80 12.65 -5.39
CA LEU A 81 -12.69 11.85 -6.62
C LEU A 81 -12.08 12.64 -7.79
N GLU A 82 -12.43 13.93 -7.93
CA GLU A 82 -11.90 14.79 -9.00
C GLU A 82 -10.37 15.00 -8.87
N GLU A 83 -9.85 15.09 -7.65
CA GLU A 83 -8.42 15.23 -7.42
C GLU A 83 -7.68 13.92 -7.70
N ALA A 84 -8.30 12.78 -7.38
CA ALA A 84 -7.81 11.47 -7.75
C ALA A 84 -7.71 11.34 -9.29
N GLY A 85 -8.75 11.74 -10.02
CA GLY A 85 -8.76 11.75 -11.48
C GLY A 85 -7.66 12.63 -12.08
N ARG A 86 -7.47 13.87 -11.56
CA ARG A 86 -6.39 14.77 -12.00
C ARG A 86 -5.00 14.20 -11.73
N TYR A 87 -4.81 13.58 -10.58
CA TYR A 87 -3.55 12.94 -10.21
C TYR A 87 -3.20 11.78 -11.16
N ASN A 88 -4.14 10.88 -11.41
CA ASN A 88 -3.92 9.71 -12.27
C ASN A 88 -3.70 10.11 -13.73
N ALA A 89 -4.49 11.04 -14.29
CA ALA A 89 -4.31 11.57 -15.63
C ALA A 89 -2.92 12.21 -15.88
N MET A 90 -2.27 12.75 -14.85
CA MET A 90 -0.92 13.30 -14.96
C MET A 90 0.12 12.24 -15.36
N TYR A 91 -0.08 10.97 -14.98
CA TYR A 91 0.85 9.88 -15.33
C TYR A 91 0.72 9.45 -16.78
N GLU A 92 -0.43 9.66 -17.40
CA GLU A 92 -0.69 9.33 -18.79
C GLU A 92 -0.21 10.41 -19.77
N ARG A 93 -0.35 11.68 -19.39
CA ARG A 93 -0.08 12.82 -20.29
C ARG A 93 1.39 13.05 -20.62
N ARG A 94 2.33 12.82 -19.70
CA ARG A 94 3.75 13.14 -19.90
C ARG A 94 4.56 11.93 -20.34
N ALA A 95 5.29 12.01 -21.49
CA ALA A 95 6.13 10.92 -22.02
C ALA A 95 7.15 10.38 -21.00
N SER A 96 7.79 11.26 -20.23
CA SER A 96 8.75 10.86 -19.18
C SER A 96 8.06 10.09 -18.04
N LYS A 97 6.82 10.43 -17.72
CA LYS A 97 6.01 9.71 -16.73
C LYS A 97 5.60 8.33 -17.25
N ARG A 98 5.18 8.23 -18.51
CA ARG A 98 4.87 6.94 -19.16
C ARG A 98 6.05 5.98 -19.17
N ALA A 99 7.27 6.47 -19.50
CA ALA A 99 8.49 5.66 -19.46
C ALA A 99 8.81 5.18 -18.02
N THR A 100 8.63 6.06 -17.03
CA THR A 100 8.78 5.74 -15.61
C THR A 100 7.78 4.66 -15.21
N THR A 101 6.50 4.83 -15.52
CA THR A 101 5.41 3.89 -15.22
C THR A 101 5.66 2.52 -15.86
N ARG A 102 6.05 2.47 -17.13
CA ARG A 102 6.38 1.18 -17.81
C ARG A 102 7.51 0.42 -17.11
N LYS A 103 8.56 1.12 -16.66
CA LYS A 103 9.67 0.48 -15.94
C LYS A 103 9.26 0.03 -14.53
N GLU A 104 8.45 0.82 -13.84
CA GLU A 104 7.85 0.49 -12.56
C GLU A 104 7.02 -0.79 -12.67
N PHE A 105 6.08 -0.86 -13.61
CA PHE A 105 5.26 -2.05 -13.86
C PHE A 105 6.11 -3.29 -14.17
N ARG A 106 7.19 -3.13 -14.95
CA ARG A 106 8.13 -4.23 -15.24
C ARG A 106 8.81 -4.74 -13.97
N LEU A 107 9.22 -3.85 -13.06
CA LEU A 107 9.85 -4.23 -11.80
C LEU A 107 8.85 -4.94 -10.87
N ILE A 108 7.64 -4.43 -10.73
CA ILE A 108 6.58 -5.06 -9.94
C ILE A 108 6.28 -6.47 -10.46
N ARG A 109 6.00 -6.61 -11.77
CA ARG A 109 5.75 -7.92 -12.39
C ARG A 109 6.92 -8.88 -12.20
N ARG A 110 8.16 -8.41 -12.37
CA ARG A 110 9.35 -9.23 -12.17
C ARG A 110 9.45 -9.74 -10.73
N HIS A 111 9.19 -8.87 -9.75
CA HIS A 111 9.26 -9.25 -8.34
C HIS A 111 8.17 -10.27 -7.97
N ILE A 112 6.93 -10.06 -8.41
CA ILE A 112 5.82 -10.99 -8.15
C ILE A 112 6.09 -12.33 -8.83
N ARG A 113 6.42 -12.36 -10.14
CA ARG A 113 6.65 -13.59 -10.91
C ARG A 113 7.87 -14.39 -10.44
N ALA A 114 8.80 -13.77 -9.74
CA ALA A 114 9.95 -14.47 -9.14
C ALA A 114 9.60 -15.18 -7.82
N GLN A 115 8.36 -15.06 -7.35
CA GLN A 115 7.85 -15.73 -6.16
C GLN A 115 6.86 -16.84 -6.57
N PRO A 116 6.58 -17.80 -5.67
CA PRO A 116 5.49 -18.76 -5.89
C PRO A 116 4.14 -18.04 -6.11
N PRO A 117 3.15 -18.68 -6.77
CA PRO A 117 1.84 -18.07 -7.04
C PRO A 117 1.19 -17.49 -5.78
N CYS A 118 0.57 -16.33 -5.90
CA CYS A 118 -0.16 -15.65 -4.83
C CYS A 118 -1.66 -15.82 -5.02
N GLU A 119 -2.38 -16.08 -3.92
CA GLU A 119 -3.84 -16.10 -3.87
C GLU A 119 -4.40 -14.74 -3.48
N THR A 120 -3.64 -13.99 -2.65
CA THR A 120 -4.06 -12.67 -2.16
C THR A 120 -2.90 -11.69 -2.18
N ILE A 121 -3.13 -10.48 -2.72
CA ILE A 121 -2.15 -9.39 -2.77
C ILE A 121 -2.80 -8.10 -2.28
N LEU A 122 -2.17 -7.42 -1.33
CA LEU A 122 -2.58 -6.09 -0.88
C LEU A 122 -1.77 -5.02 -1.64
N ASP A 123 -2.44 -4.10 -2.34
CA ASP A 123 -1.86 -2.85 -2.87
C ASP A 123 -2.20 -1.70 -1.94
N LEU A 124 -1.23 -1.20 -1.20
CA LEU A 124 -1.39 -0.11 -0.22
C LEU A 124 -0.18 0.84 -0.26
N PRO A 125 -0.36 2.12 -0.64
CA PRO A 125 -1.57 2.74 -1.14
C PRO A 125 -1.81 2.42 -2.63
N CYS A 126 -3.04 2.08 -2.99
CA CYS A 126 -3.39 1.76 -4.38
C CYS A 126 -3.42 3.01 -5.28
N GLY A 127 -3.70 4.19 -4.70
CA GLY A 127 -3.61 5.47 -5.39
C GLY A 127 -4.42 5.53 -6.70
N GLY A 128 -5.65 5.11 -6.72
CA GLY A 128 -6.51 5.05 -7.90
C GLY A 128 -6.27 3.83 -8.79
N GLY A 129 -5.72 2.75 -8.25
CA GLY A 129 -5.56 1.48 -8.96
C GLY A 129 -4.43 1.48 -10.00
N ARG A 130 -3.45 2.37 -9.87
CA ARG A 130 -2.40 2.54 -10.88
C ARG A 130 -1.52 1.29 -11.10
N LEU A 131 -1.33 0.47 -10.08
CA LEU A 131 -0.52 -0.75 -10.15
C LEU A 131 -1.37 -2.01 -10.40
N SER A 132 -2.69 -1.93 -10.24
CA SER A 132 -3.62 -3.06 -10.34
C SER A 132 -3.40 -3.90 -11.59
N GLY A 133 -3.28 -3.26 -12.76
CA GLY A 133 -3.02 -3.96 -14.03
C GLY A 133 -1.69 -4.73 -14.03
N ALA A 134 -0.63 -4.16 -13.46
CA ALA A 134 0.67 -4.84 -13.39
C ALA A 134 0.66 -6.00 -12.39
N ILE A 135 -0.08 -5.88 -11.30
CA ILE A 135 -0.28 -6.93 -10.30
C ILE A 135 -1.09 -8.07 -10.91
N ALA A 136 -2.24 -7.76 -11.53
CA ALA A 136 -3.13 -8.74 -12.17
C ALA A 136 -2.46 -9.50 -13.33
N GLU A 137 -1.59 -8.85 -14.10
CA GLU A 137 -0.80 -9.53 -15.14
C GLU A 137 0.27 -10.49 -14.54
N ALA A 138 0.75 -10.20 -13.35
CA ALA A 138 1.77 -11.02 -12.69
C ALA A 138 1.18 -12.17 -11.86
N ALA A 139 -0.01 -11.99 -11.30
CA ALA A 139 -0.76 -12.94 -10.49
C ALA A 139 -2.24 -12.94 -10.93
N PRO A 140 -2.58 -13.58 -12.06
CA PRO A 140 -3.90 -13.45 -12.70
C PRO A 140 -5.06 -14.01 -11.86
N GLU A 141 -4.80 -14.98 -10.98
CA GLU A 141 -5.81 -15.62 -10.15
C GLU A 141 -5.90 -15.00 -8.74
N ALA A 142 -5.00 -14.07 -8.42
CA ALA A 142 -4.98 -13.46 -7.10
C ALA A 142 -6.17 -12.52 -6.88
N LEU A 143 -6.72 -12.54 -5.66
CA LEU A 143 -7.57 -11.47 -5.16
C LEU A 143 -6.67 -10.27 -4.81
N ILE A 144 -6.94 -9.11 -5.42
CA ILE A 144 -6.22 -7.87 -5.17
C ILE A 144 -7.03 -7.02 -4.19
N LEU A 145 -6.47 -6.75 -3.01
CA LEU A 145 -7.03 -5.82 -2.04
C LEU A 145 -6.48 -4.43 -2.34
N GLU A 146 -7.30 -3.56 -2.89
CA GLU A 146 -6.96 -2.18 -3.25
C GLU A 146 -7.26 -1.26 -2.07
N ALA A 147 -6.24 -0.79 -1.38
CA ALA A 147 -6.38 -0.01 -0.17
C ALA A 147 -5.70 1.36 -0.26
N ASP A 148 -6.38 2.40 0.19
CA ASP A 148 -5.81 3.76 0.33
C ASP A 148 -6.48 4.48 1.49
N ILE A 149 -5.81 5.46 2.11
CA ILE A 149 -6.42 6.30 3.13
C ILE A 149 -7.39 7.33 2.51
N GLY A 150 -7.16 7.72 1.26
CA GLY A 150 -7.97 8.67 0.51
C GLY A 150 -9.17 7.99 -0.15
N LEU A 151 -10.39 8.29 0.33
CA LEU A 151 -11.61 7.73 -0.24
C LEU A 151 -11.73 8.01 -1.74
N GLY A 152 -11.41 9.21 -2.21
CA GLY A 152 -11.43 9.53 -3.64
C GLY A 152 -10.49 8.67 -4.50
N GLN A 153 -9.35 8.23 -3.95
CA GLN A 153 -8.46 7.31 -4.64
C GLN A 153 -9.08 5.91 -4.75
N VAL A 154 -9.70 5.42 -3.68
CA VAL A 154 -10.38 4.11 -3.68
C VAL A 154 -11.59 4.11 -4.61
N GLN A 155 -12.39 5.19 -4.61
CA GLN A 155 -13.51 5.37 -5.54
C GLN A 155 -13.03 5.35 -6.99
N TYR A 156 -11.98 6.11 -7.30
CA TYR A 156 -11.38 6.12 -8.63
C TYR A 156 -10.86 4.74 -9.05
N ALA A 157 -10.16 4.04 -8.14
CA ALA A 157 -9.68 2.68 -8.39
C ALA A 157 -10.83 1.72 -8.71
N ARG A 158 -11.95 1.81 -7.98
CA ARG A 158 -13.14 0.99 -8.19
C ARG A 158 -13.83 1.30 -9.52
N GLU A 159 -14.02 2.57 -9.86
CA GLU A 159 -14.63 3.00 -11.13
C GLU A 159 -13.80 2.55 -12.35
N HIS A 160 -12.48 2.45 -12.20
CA HIS A 160 -11.53 2.02 -13.23
C HIS A 160 -11.00 0.60 -12.97
N GLY A 161 -11.74 -0.20 -12.21
CA GLY A 161 -11.41 -1.58 -11.88
C GLY A 161 -11.21 -2.46 -13.10
N LEU A 162 -10.49 -3.54 -12.95
CA LEU A 162 -10.11 -4.43 -14.04
C LEU A 162 -11.24 -5.45 -14.31
N PRO A 163 -11.91 -5.40 -15.46
CA PRO A 163 -12.97 -6.36 -15.79
C PRO A 163 -12.47 -7.81 -15.70
N GLY A 164 -13.26 -8.68 -15.07
CA GLY A 164 -12.96 -10.11 -14.93
C GLY A 164 -11.79 -10.42 -13.98
N ARG A 165 -11.38 -9.46 -13.13
CA ARG A 165 -10.37 -9.67 -12.09
C ARG A 165 -11.00 -9.60 -10.71
N ARG A 166 -10.47 -10.38 -9.79
CA ARG A 166 -10.90 -10.41 -8.39
C ARG A 166 -10.28 -9.21 -7.67
N GLN A 167 -11.08 -8.19 -7.41
CA GLN A 167 -10.65 -6.98 -6.69
C GLN A 167 -11.61 -6.66 -5.55
N MET A 168 -11.05 -6.20 -4.43
CA MET A 168 -11.79 -5.64 -3.31
C MET A 168 -11.21 -4.27 -2.98
N PHE A 169 -12.08 -3.32 -2.69
CA PHE A 169 -11.72 -1.92 -2.46
C PHE A 169 -12.00 -1.52 -1.03
N MET A 170 -11.01 -0.87 -0.36
CA MET A 170 -11.19 -0.44 1.01
C MET A 170 -10.44 0.85 1.34
N THR A 171 -11.00 1.66 2.21
CA THR A 171 -10.19 2.70 2.86
C THR A 171 -9.41 2.08 4.02
N ALA A 172 -8.10 2.39 4.11
CA ALA A 172 -7.26 1.86 5.17
C ALA A 172 -6.08 2.78 5.48
N SER A 173 -5.69 2.83 6.76
CA SER A 173 -4.44 3.46 7.18
C SER A 173 -3.29 2.48 7.06
N GLY A 174 -2.14 2.92 6.52
CA GLY A 174 -0.91 2.11 6.51
C GLY A 174 -0.33 1.84 7.91
N PHE A 175 -0.81 2.55 8.93
CA PHE A 175 -0.38 2.37 10.32
C PHE A 175 -1.27 1.43 11.12
N HIS A 176 -2.41 1.03 10.56
CA HIS A 176 -3.40 0.08 11.11
C HIS A 176 -4.06 -0.64 9.95
N ILE A 177 -3.30 -1.52 9.32
CA ILE A 177 -3.79 -2.25 8.15
C ILE A 177 -4.86 -3.26 8.61
N PRO A 178 -6.09 -3.19 8.07
CA PRO A 178 -7.22 -4.03 8.51
C PRO A 178 -7.12 -5.46 7.96
N VAL A 179 -5.96 -6.06 8.11
CA VAL A 179 -5.62 -7.41 7.69
C VAL A 179 -4.95 -8.11 8.87
N ARG A 180 -5.36 -9.36 9.13
CA ARG A 180 -4.73 -10.17 10.19
C ARG A 180 -3.25 -10.41 9.93
N ASP A 181 -2.54 -10.88 10.95
CA ASP A 181 -1.16 -11.29 10.81
C ASP A 181 -1.04 -12.37 9.72
N GLN A 182 -0.13 -12.17 8.78
CA GLN A 182 0.09 -13.09 7.66
C GLN A 182 -1.18 -13.37 6.82
N GLY A 183 -2.13 -12.41 6.78
CA GLY A 183 -3.42 -12.56 6.12
C GLY A 183 -3.36 -12.52 4.59
N VAL A 184 -2.33 -11.89 4.00
CA VAL A 184 -2.15 -11.83 2.54
C VAL A 184 -0.81 -12.44 2.14
N ASP A 185 -0.72 -13.03 0.94
CA ASP A 185 0.54 -13.60 0.45
C ASP A 185 1.61 -12.54 0.26
N ALA A 186 1.21 -11.42 -0.29
CA ALA A 186 2.12 -10.34 -0.63
C ALA A 186 1.53 -8.95 -0.36
N VAL A 187 2.41 -8.00 -0.10
CA VAL A 187 2.06 -6.58 -0.04
C VAL A 187 2.87 -5.81 -1.07
N VAL A 188 2.20 -4.93 -1.82
CA VAL A 188 2.82 -3.96 -2.71
C VAL A 188 2.61 -2.58 -2.12
N CYS A 189 3.68 -1.93 -1.66
CA CYS A 189 3.63 -0.60 -1.06
C CYS A 189 4.49 0.38 -1.85
N CYS A 190 3.89 1.06 -2.81
CA CYS A 190 4.59 1.97 -3.69
C CYS A 190 4.31 3.44 -3.39
N ARG A 191 5.39 4.24 -3.31
CA ARG A 191 5.33 5.71 -3.19
C ARG A 191 4.72 6.26 -1.90
N LEU A 192 4.76 5.51 -0.81
CA LEU A 192 4.28 5.97 0.50
C LEU A 192 5.42 6.46 1.40
N PHE A 193 6.51 5.72 1.53
CA PHE A 193 7.59 6.01 2.48
C PHE A 193 8.19 7.43 2.40
N HIS A 194 8.19 8.04 1.22
CA HIS A 194 8.72 9.40 1.05
C HIS A 194 7.76 10.52 1.50
N HIS A 195 6.61 10.16 2.03
CA HIS A 195 5.67 11.06 2.70
C HIS A 195 5.75 10.97 4.23
N LEU A 196 6.54 10.03 4.77
CA LEU A 196 6.70 9.81 6.21
C LEU A 196 7.96 10.50 6.72
N PRO A 197 7.83 11.67 7.39
CA PRO A 197 8.96 12.51 7.74
C PRO A 197 9.86 11.92 8.83
N THR A 198 9.34 11.06 9.71
CA THR A 198 10.08 10.51 10.83
C THR A 198 10.46 9.05 10.60
N VAL A 199 11.59 8.65 11.21
CA VAL A 199 12.03 7.24 11.20
C VAL A 199 11.02 6.35 11.93
N ALA A 200 10.39 6.86 12.99
CA ALA A 200 9.37 6.12 13.74
C ALA A 200 8.15 5.78 12.87
N GLU A 201 7.64 6.72 12.07
CA GLU A 201 6.56 6.46 11.11
C GLU A 201 6.98 5.46 10.04
N GLN A 202 8.20 5.59 9.51
CA GLN A 202 8.74 4.64 8.53
C GLN A 202 8.85 3.23 9.11
N GLN A 203 9.32 3.11 10.35
CA GLN A 203 9.42 1.83 11.06
C GLN A 203 8.04 1.23 11.35
N ARG A 204 7.08 2.04 11.79
CA ARG A 204 5.71 1.60 12.05
C ARG A 204 5.03 1.08 10.78
N LEU A 205 5.11 1.84 9.66
CA LEU A 205 4.59 1.36 8.39
C LEU A 205 5.27 0.05 7.97
N LEU A 206 6.59 -0.03 8.04
CA LEU A 206 7.32 -1.24 7.66
C LEU A 206 6.91 -2.45 8.51
N SER A 207 6.72 -2.26 9.82
CA SER A 207 6.23 -3.28 10.74
C SER A 207 4.86 -3.81 10.33
N GLU A 208 3.92 -2.92 10.00
CA GLU A 208 2.58 -3.30 9.55
C GLU A 208 2.60 -4.06 8.22
N LEU A 209 3.38 -3.58 7.23
CA LEU A 209 3.51 -4.27 5.94
C LEU A 209 4.06 -5.71 6.12
N ILE A 210 5.08 -5.88 6.99
CA ILE A 210 5.67 -7.19 7.28
C ILE A 210 4.71 -8.04 8.12
N ARG A 211 3.96 -7.45 9.07
CA ARG A 211 2.97 -8.16 9.88
C ARG A 211 1.93 -8.85 9.02
N VAL A 212 1.31 -8.11 8.09
CA VAL A 212 0.20 -8.61 7.29
C VAL A 212 0.63 -9.52 6.15
N ALA A 213 1.88 -9.40 5.68
CA ALA A 213 2.43 -10.25 4.63
C ALA A 213 2.78 -11.64 5.17
N ARG A 214 2.33 -12.69 4.50
CA ARG A 214 2.70 -14.08 4.76
C ARG A 214 4.05 -14.44 4.15
N ARG A 215 4.40 -13.89 2.99
CA ARG A 215 5.54 -14.32 2.17
C ARG A 215 6.49 -13.19 1.81
N PHE A 216 6.01 -12.09 1.23
CA PHE A 216 6.91 -11.02 0.81
C PHE A 216 6.23 -9.63 0.75
N VAL A 217 7.06 -8.61 0.81
CA VAL A 217 6.67 -7.20 0.63
C VAL A 217 7.49 -6.60 -0.50
N ILE A 218 6.84 -5.95 -1.45
CA ILE A 218 7.47 -5.08 -2.44
C ILE A 218 7.21 -3.64 -2.00
N MET A 219 8.27 -2.87 -1.78
CA MET A 219 8.13 -1.48 -1.37
C MET A 219 9.03 -0.55 -2.15
N THR A 220 8.67 0.74 -2.20
CA THR A 220 9.52 1.75 -2.81
C THR A 220 9.88 2.86 -1.84
N PHE A 221 11.12 3.36 -1.96
CA PHE A 221 11.61 4.47 -1.17
C PHE A 221 12.58 5.34 -1.99
N PHE A 222 12.85 6.57 -1.52
CA PHE A 222 13.93 7.38 -2.03
C PHE A 222 15.25 6.99 -1.36
N ASP A 223 16.17 6.47 -2.15
CA ASP A 223 17.49 6.07 -1.67
C ASP A 223 18.33 7.30 -1.28
N TYR A 224 18.82 7.31 -0.04
CA TYR A 224 19.68 8.35 0.49
C TYR A 224 20.96 8.52 -0.36
N TYR A 225 21.55 7.44 -0.82
CA TYR A 225 22.81 7.43 -1.55
C TYR A 225 22.68 7.58 -3.07
N SER A 226 21.44 7.64 -3.61
CA SER A 226 21.27 7.84 -5.05
C SER A 226 21.87 9.16 -5.52
N VAL A 227 22.46 9.15 -6.73
CA VAL A 227 23.07 10.34 -7.35
C VAL A 227 22.09 11.53 -7.32
N LYS A 228 20.85 11.29 -7.70
CA LYS A 228 19.82 12.35 -7.73
C LYS A 228 19.53 12.96 -6.35
N ASN A 229 19.43 12.15 -5.30
CA ASN A 229 19.13 12.65 -3.96
C ASN A 229 20.37 13.28 -3.31
N THR A 230 21.57 12.79 -3.60
CA THR A 230 22.83 13.42 -3.19
C THR A 230 22.98 14.81 -3.81
N LEU A 231 22.76 14.95 -5.12
CA LEU A 231 22.78 16.25 -5.80
C LEU A 231 21.70 17.20 -5.26
N ARG A 232 20.54 16.68 -4.86
CA ARG A 232 19.48 17.50 -4.22
C ARG A 232 19.93 18.04 -2.87
N ARG A 233 20.59 17.22 -2.03
CA ARG A 233 21.14 17.66 -0.75
C ARG A 233 22.22 18.72 -0.90
N ILE A 234 23.16 18.52 -1.85
CA ILE A 234 24.21 19.51 -2.15
C ILE A 234 23.59 20.85 -2.59
N ARG A 235 22.51 20.81 -3.37
CA ARG A 235 21.82 22.02 -3.84
C ARG A 235 20.81 22.60 -2.85
N ALA A 236 20.46 21.89 -1.77
CA ALA A 236 19.43 22.30 -0.84
C ALA A 236 19.68 23.69 -0.20
N PRO A 237 20.93 24.05 0.19
CA PRO A 237 21.19 25.40 0.72
C PRO A 237 20.91 26.54 -0.27
N PHE A 238 20.94 26.27 -1.57
CA PHE A 238 20.71 27.25 -2.64
C PHE A 238 19.28 27.19 -3.23
N ASN A 239 18.50 26.20 -2.83
CA ASN A 239 17.13 25.99 -3.30
C ASN A 239 16.17 26.09 -2.11
N HIS A 240 15.24 27.02 -2.14
CA HIS A 240 14.19 27.16 -1.11
C HIS A 240 13.18 25.98 -1.09
N LYS A 241 13.50 24.83 -1.70
CA LYS A 241 12.65 23.65 -1.72
C LYS A 241 13.01 22.71 -0.57
N PRO A 242 12.03 22.23 0.20
CA PRO A 242 12.28 21.29 1.29
C PRO A 242 12.99 20.03 0.75
N PRO A 243 13.94 19.47 1.53
CA PRO A 243 14.60 18.22 1.16
C PRO A 243 13.58 17.09 1.02
N LYS A 244 13.85 16.15 0.12
CA LYS A 244 13.02 14.94 0.02
C LYS A 244 13.36 13.98 1.15
N ILE A 245 12.33 13.36 1.70
CA ILE A 245 12.46 12.30 2.69
C ILE A 245 13.11 11.10 2.01
N THR A 246 14.22 10.66 2.55
CA THR A 246 15.05 9.59 2.01
C THR A 246 15.31 8.54 3.08
N MET A 247 15.56 7.30 2.64
CA MET A 247 15.87 6.17 3.53
C MET A 247 17.25 5.62 3.17
N LYS A 248 18.03 5.24 4.20
CA LYS A 248 19.30 4.54 4.01
C LYS A 248 19.04 3.06 3.77
N PRO A 249 19.63 2.46 2.72
CA PRO A 249 19.47 1.03 2.44
C PRO A 249 19.84 0.11 3.61
N ASP A 250 20.89 0.46 4.37
CA ASP A 250 21.34 -0.35 5.50
C ASP A 250 20.32 -0.33 6.64
N TRP A 251 19.75 0.84 6.94
CA TRP A 251 18.66 0.95 7.89
C TRP A 251 17.45 0.05 7.50
N LEU A 252 17.08 0.03 6.22
CA LEU A 252 16.01 -0.85 5.75
C LEU A 252 16.35 -2.32 5.98
N ARG A 253 17.59 -2.73 5.66
CA ARG A 253 18.06 -4.11 5.85
C ARG A 253 18.01 -4.54 7.31
N GLU A 254 18.58 -3.72 8.20
CA GLU A 254 18.65 -3.99 9.63
C GLU A 254 17.25 -4.02 10.27
N THR A 255 16.41 -3.03 9.92
CA THR A 255 15.05 -2.93 10.48
C THR A 255 14.18 -4.09 9.97
N ALA A 256 14.24 -4.44 8.68
CA ALA A 256 13.50 -5.57 8.15
C ALA A 256 13.94 -6.89 8.79
N ALA A 257 15.25 -7.10 9.00
CA ALA A 257 15.78 -8.28 9.69
C ALA A 257 15.26 -8.38 11.13
N GLY A 258 15.26 -7.27 11.86
CA GLY A 258 14.67 -7.18 13.21
C GLY A 258 13.17 -7.47 13.26
N LEU A 259 12.46 -7.30 12.16
CA LEU A 259 11.03 -7.59 11.99
C LEU A 259 10.76 -8.97 11.35
N GLY A 260 11.78 -9.81 11.18
CA GLY A 260 11.64 -11.16 10.63
C GLY A 260 11.51 -11.20 9.11
N ALA A 261 12.12 -10.25 8.38
CA ALA A 261 12.14 -10.25 6.93
C ALA A 261 13.54 -9.96 6.36
N GLU A 262 13.91 -10.65 5.29
CA GLU A 262 15.17 -10.52 4.59
C GLU A 262 15.03 -9.58 3.38
N LEU A 263 15.97 -8.64 3.20
CA LEU A 263 16.08 -7.82 2.00
C LEU A 263 16.74 -8.62 0.87
N VAL A 264 15.94 -9.16 -0.05
CA VAL A 264 16.38 -10.04 -1.14
C VAL A 264 16.95 -9.25 -2.33
N SER A 265 16.32 -8.14 -2.70
CA SER A 265 16.76 -7.32 -3.83
C SER A 265 16.30 -5.88 -3.68
N MET A 266 17.03 -4.95 -4.34
CA MET A 266 16.75 -3.52 -4.22
C MET A 266 17.21 -2.76 -5.47
N PRO A 267 16.68 -3.06 -6.67
CA PRO A 267 17.05 -2.39 -7.90
C PRO A 267 16.66 -0.91 -7.92
N HIS A 268 17.44 -0.09 -8.61
CA HIS A 268 17.07 1.28 -8.93
C HIS A 268 16.01 1.32 -10.04
N LEU A 269 15.06 2.23 -9.92
CA LEU A 269 14.17 2.53 -11.05
C LEU A 269 14.96 3.04 -12.26
N PHE A 270 15.81 4.07 -12.04
CA PHE A 270 16.84 4.52 -12.99
C PHE A 270 18.06 4.96 -12.18
N TYR A 271 19.23 4.44 -12.50
CA TYR A 271 20.42 4.65 -11.69
C TYR A 271 20.80 6.14 -11.54
N LEU A 272 20.83 6.89 -12.63
CA LEU A 272 21.25 8.30 -12.62
C LEU A 272 20.05 9.27 -12.45
N PHE A 273 18.89 8.93 -13.00
CA PHE A 273 17.78 9.87 -13.18
C PHE A 273 16.64 9.71 -12.15
N SER A 274 16.67 8.67 -11.34
CA SER A 274 15.66 8.43 -10.30
C SER A 274 16.31 8.20 -8.94
N GLY A 275 15.71 8.77 -7.90
CA GLY A 275 16.07 8.44 -6.51
C GLY A 275 15.31 7.25 -5.93
N HIS A 276 14.42 6.63 -6.71
CA HIS A 276 13.61 5.49 -6.24
C HIS A 276 14.36 4.17 -6.34
N ARG A 277 14.25 3.35 -5.30
CA ARG A 277 14.52 1.91 -5.30
C ARG A 277 13.24 1.11 -5.07
N TYR A 278 13.25 -0.11 -5.59
CA TYR A 278 12.22 -1.13 -5.43
C TYR A 278 12.79 -2.26 -4.61
N ALA A 279 12.44 -2.32 -3.34
CA ALA A 279 12.91 -3.37 -2.44
C ALA A 279 11.93 -4.55 -2.44
N LEU A 280 12.47 -5.76 -2.48
CA LEU A 280 11.78 -7.01 -2.21
C LEU A 280 12.26 -7.52 -0.85
N LEU A 281 11.35 -7.56 0.10
CA LEU A 281 11.56 -8.17 1.41
C LEU A 281 10.85 -9.52 1.43
N ARG A 282 11.54 -10.58 1.82
CA ARG A 282 10.96 -11.92 2.00
C ARG A 282 10.84 -12.20 3.48
N LYS A 283 9.70 -12.73 3.92
CA LYS A 283 9.51 -13.14 5.30
C LYS A 283 10.44 -14.33 5.61
N SER A 284 11.13 -14.26 6.75
CA SER A 284 11.86 -15.41 7.28
C SER A 284 10.82 -16.45 7.74
N GLY A 285 10.96 -17.68 7.34
CA GLY A 285 10.05 -18.75 7.69
C GLY A 285 10.07 -19.07 9.17
#